data_d447a74a17a9c89b0d0d3b247752af58
#
_entry.id   d447a74a17a9c89b0d0d3b247752af58
#
_cell.length_a   1.000
_cell.length_b   1.000
_cell.length_c   1.000
_cell.angle_alpha   90.00
_cell.angle_beta   90.00
_cell.angle_gamma   90.00
#
_symmetry.space_group_name_H-M   'P 1'
#
loop_
_entity.id
_entity.type
_entity.pdbx_description
1 polymer ?
#
loop_
_entity_poly.entity_id
_entity_poly.type
_entity_poly.pdbx_seq_one_letter_code
_entity_poly.pdbx_strand_id
1 'polypeptide(L)'
;MYYKEFQGKRLSALGFGAMRLPTNADGSVNEELTEKMVALAFENGVNYFDTAYPYHCGMSERIMGKILSKYPRDSFYLANKFPGHQIQASYEPAAIFEEQLRRCRVDHFDFYLLHNVYENSFRTYLDPKWGILEYLREQKLLGRIRHLGFSSHARPDFLEKILDTIGDDLDFCLIQLNYLDWTLQEAKKKYELLTERGIPVWVMEPVRGGKLAKLSDADEAKLKAIRPEQSVASWGFRFLQGLDNVTVTLSGMSDLSHVKDNLATYAARQPLSEGERELVFEIAEGMKNSIPCTACRYCCDGCPMGLDIPMLLSVCNDLRFAPVVNAGMLVEFLPEDKKPSACIACGKCTGICPQGIDIPGVMAELAGRLDKLPKWANISREREEEQKRNNARE
;
A
#
# COMPACT_ATOMS: atom_id res chain seq x y z
N MET A 1 15.90 15.26 6.70
CA MET A 1 14.43 15.07 6.67
C MET A 1 13.75 16.43 6.64
N TYR A 2 12.81 16.70 5.73
CA TYR A 2 11.95 17.86 5.86
C TYR A 2 10.64 17.50 6.58
N TYR A 3 10.02 18.53 7.18
CA TYR A 3 8.88 18.36 8.07
C TYR A 3 7.72 19.24 7.63
N LYS A 4 6.52 18.84 8.03
CA LYS A 4 5.27 19.58 7.89
C LYS A 4 4.69 19.91 9.27
N GLU A 5 4.06 21.05 9.39
CA GLU A 5 3.35 21.44 10.61
C GLU A 5 1.91 20.93 10.57
N PHE A 6 1.46 20.34 11.67
CA PHE A 6 0.09 19.87 11.85
C PHE A 6 -0.36 20.13 13.30
N GLN A 7 -1.26 21.05 13.51
CA GLN A 7 -1.85 21.38 14.82
C GLN A 7 -0.76 21.55 15.93
N GLY A 8 0.28 22.32 15.64
CA GLY A 8 1.40 22.56 16.55
C GLY A 8 2.42 21.42 16.68
N LYS A 9 2.28 20.36 15.88
CA LYS A 9 3.23 19.25 15.81
C LYS A 9 4.06 19.30 14.54
N ARG A 10 5.34 18.99 14.68
CA ARG A 10 6.28 18.91 13.57
C ARG A 10 6.44 17.46 13.12
N LEU A 11 5.75 17.08 12.04
CA LEU A 11 5.73 15.71 11.50
C LEU A 11 6.75 15.56 10.37
N SER A 12 7.51 14.46 10.35
CA SER A 12 8.31 14.10 9.18
C SER A 12 7.39 13.88 7.99
N ALA A 13 7.70 14.50 6.85
CA ALA A 13 6.88 14.35 5.64
C ALA A 13 6.93 12.93 5.06
N LEU A 14 7.95 12.14 5.41
CA LEU A 14 8.01 10.70 5.23
C LEU A 14 7.57 10.01 6.51
N GLY A 15 6.55 9.13 6.41
CA GLY A 15 6.14 8.22 7.47
C GLY A 15 6.57 6.79 7.18
N PHE A 16 6.93 6.06 8.23
CA PHE A 16 7.27 4.64 8.16
C PHE A 16 5.99 3.79 8.26
N GLY A 17 5.56 3.19 7.13
CA GLY A 17 4.39 2.32 7.08
C GLY A 17 4.73 0.85 7.35
N ALA A 18 4.17 0.26 8.38
CA ALA A 18 4.45 -1.12 8.81
C ALA A 18 3.56 -2.20 8.17
N MET A 19 2.90 -1.90 7.04
CA MET A 19 2.11 -2.89 6.30
C MET A 19 2.98 -3.86 5.49
N ARG A 20 4.18 -3.45 5.10
CA ARG A 20 5.09 -4.21 4.21
C ARG A 20 6.44 -4.44 4.87
N LEU A 21 6.43 -4.85 6.15
CA LEU A 21 7.65 -5.22 6.86
C LEU A 21 8.36 -6.38 6.14
N PRO A 22 9.69 -6.45 6.19
CA PRO A 22 10.43 -7.55 5.57
C PRO A 22 10.05 -8.89 6.19
N THR A 23 9.98 -9.93 5.37
CA THR A 23 9.60 -11.28 5.80
C THR A 23 10.72 -12.29 5.58
N ASN A 24 10.78 -13.31 6.42
CA ASN A 24 11.61 -14.48 6.26
C ASN A 24 11.03 -15.43 5.20
N ALA A 25 11.75 -16.48 4.86
CA ALA A 25 11.31 -17.46 3.87
C ALA A 25 10.03 -18.23 4.28
N ASP A 26 9.75 -18.32 5.59
CA ASP A 26 8.53 -18.93 6.14
C ASP A 26 7.32 -17.99 6.20
N GLY A 27 7.48 -16.73 5.74
CA GLY A 27 6.44 -15.69 5.75
C GLY A 27 6.32 -14.93 7.07
N SER A 28 7.06 -15.29 8.11
CA SER A 28 7.13 -14.51 9.35
C SER A 28 7.86 -13.19 9.13
N VAL A 29 7.55 -12.17 9.93
CA VAL A 29 8.25 -10.88 9.85
C VAL A 29 9.70 -11.04 10.31
N ASN A 30 10.64 -10.50 9.55
CA ASN A 30 12.04 -10.43 9.93
C ASN A 30 12.24 -9.28 10.92
N GLU A 31 12.13 -9.59 12.22
CA GLU A 31 12.22 -8.59 13.28
C GLU A 31 13.58 -7.88 13.31
N GLU A 32 14.68 -8.59 13.08
CA GLU A 32 16.03 -8.02 13.11
C GLU A 32 16.22 -6.99 12.01
N LEU A 33 15.79 -7.31 10.78
CA LEU A 33 15.86 -6.37 9.65
C LEU A 33 14.90 -5.21 9.86
N THR A 34 13.69 -5.47 10.37
CA THR A 34 12.71 -4.42 10.70
C THR A 34 13.29 -3.42 11.72
N GLU A 35 13.94 -3.92 12.76
CA GLU A 35 14.57 -3.07 13.78
C GLU A 35 15.67 -2.18 13.17
N LYS A 36 16.55 -2.75 12.33
CA LYS A 36 17.58 -1.98 11.62
C LYS A 36 16.97 -0.90 10.72
N MET A 37 15.88 -1.20 10.05
CA MET A 37 15.17 -0.24 9.18
C MET A 37 14.53 0.89 9.98
N VAL A 38 13.87 0.56 11.10
CA VAL A 38 13.26 1.56 11.99
C VAL A 38 14.33 2.45 12.62
N ALA A 39 15.45 1.85 13.10
CA ALA A 39 16.56 2.60 13.65
C ALA A 39 17.14 3.60 12.63
N LEU A 40 17.41 3.12 11.41
CA LEU A 40 17.93 3.98 10.33
C LEU A 40 16.95 5.12 10.01
N ALA A 41 15.65 4.84 9.96
CA ALA A 41 14.62 5.86 9.69
C ALA A 41 14.57 6.90 10.83
N PHE A 42 14.52 6.44 12.07
CA PHE A 42 14.46 7.28 13.27
C PHE A 42 15.68 8.18 13.42
N GLU A 43 16.90 7.64 13.29
CA GLU A 43 18.16 8.38 13.36
C GLU A 43 18.28 9.46 12.27
N ASN A 44 17.58 9.29 11.14
CA ASN A 44 17.52 10.27 10.05
C ASN A 44 16.28 11.17 10.11
N GLY A 45 15.57 11.19 11.25
CA GLY A 45 14.54 12.15 11.57
C GLY A 45 13.13 11.77 11.13
N VAL A 46 12.87 10.50 10.75
CA VAL A 46 11.51 10.01 10.63
C VAL A 46 10.93 9.89 12.04
N ASN A 47 9.83 10.59 12.29
CA ASN A 47 9.14 10.59 13.57
C ASN A 47 7.67 10.14 13.49
N TYR A 48 7.18 9.72 12.33
CA TYR A 48 5.82 9.21 12.14
C TYR A 48 5.86 7.73 11.75
N PHE A 49 5.26 6.86 12.57
CA PHE A 49 5.18 5.42 12.37
C PHE A 49 3.71 4.99 12.30
N ASP A 50 3.37 4.16 11.32
CA ASP A 50 2.00 3.75 11.03
C ASP A 50 1.88 2.22 11.03
N THR A 51 0.94 1.70 11.82
CA THR A 51 0.57 0.29 11.85
C THR A 51 -0.95 0.11 11.74
N ALA A 52 -1.43 -1.12 11.79
CA ALA A 52 -2.85 -1.44 11.89
C ALA A 52 -3.08 -2.85 12.44
N TYR A 53 -4.26 -3.05 13.03
CA TYR A 53 -4.70 -4.31 13.64
C TYR A 53 -4.47 -5.55 12.76
N PRO A 54 -4.83 -5.57 11.44
CA PRO A 54 -4.67 -6.76 10.60
C PRO A 54 -3.26 -6.94 9.99
N TYR A 55 -2.36 -5.95 10.11
CA TYR A 55 -1.08 -6.02 9.41
C TYR A 55 -0.23 -7.19 9.93
N HIS A 56 0.25 -8.03 9.00
CA HIS A 56 1.00 -9.25 9.31
C HIS A 56 0.26 -10.13 10.35
N CYS A 57 -1.06 -10.30 10.18
CA CYS A 57 -1.91 -11.05 11.12
C CYS A 57 -1.79 -10.60 12.59
N GLY A 58 -1.70 -9.28 12.81
CA GLY A 58 -1.55 -8.66 14.13
C GLY A 58 -0.11 -8.62 14.67
N MET A 59 0.87 -9.17 13.93
CA MET A 59 2.27 -9.14 14.33
C MET A 59 2.92 -7.77 14.16
N SER A 60 2.44 -6.95 13.21
CA SER A 60 2.98 -5.62 12.98
C SER A 60 2.91 -4.73 14.23
N GLU A 61 1.76 -4.70 14.91
CA GLU A 61 1.60 -3.95 16.17
C GLU A 61 2.57 -4.41 17.25
N ARG A 62 2.74 -5.73 17.42
CA ARG A 62 3.64 -6.32 18.42
C ARG A 62 5.11 -5.99 18.16
N ILE A 63 5.52 -6.10 16.89
CA ILE A 63 6.90 -5.86 16.47
C ILE A 63 7.22 -4.37 16.56
N MET A 64 6.34 -3.51 16.03
CA MET A 64 6.52 -2.06 16.13
C MET A 64 6.51 -1.60 17.59
N GLY A 65 5.62 -2.13 18.44
CA GLY A 65 5.59 -1.85 19.86
C GLY A 65 6.87 -2.26 20.58
N LYS A 66 7.42 -3.44 20.27
CA LYS A 66 8.69 -3.92 20.81
C LYS A 66 9.88 -3.04 20.39
N ILE A 67 9.91 -2.63 19.13
CA ILE A 67 11.01 -1.81 18.59
C ILE A 67 10.90 -0.37 19.12
N LEU A 68 9.73 0.26 19.00
CA LEU A 68 9.53 1.66 19.38
C LEU A 68 9.62 1.88 20.90
N SER A 69 9.34 0.85 21.73
CA SER A 69 9.55 0.96 23.18
C SER A 69 11.01 1.14 23.62
N LYS A 70 11.97 1.03 22.69
CA LYS A 70 13.40 1.34 22.94
C LYS A 70 13.71 2.84 22.85
N TYR A 71 12.77 3.65 22.34
CA TYR A 71 12.91 5.09 22.16
C TYR A 71 12.01 5.86 23.13
N PRO A 72 12.35 7.09 23.52
CA PRO A 72 11.48 7.92 24.34
C PRO A 72 10.12 8.10 23.66
N ARG A 73 9.02 7.93 24.41
CA ARG A 73 7.64 7.94 23.86
C ARG A 73 7.29 9.26 23.15
N ASP A 74 7.83 10.37 23.62
CA ASP A 74 7.63 11.71 23.09
C ASP A 74 8.51 12.06 21.89
N SER A 75 9.41 11.15 21.48
CA SER A 75 10.30 11.35 20.33
C SER A 75 9.70 10.88 19.00
N PHE A 76 8.53 10.25 19.03
CA PHE A 76 7.85 9.78 17.83
C PHE A 76 6.32 9.86 17.95
N TYR A 77 5.65 9.86 16.82
CA TYR A 77 4.21 9.76 16.68
C TYR A 77 3.84 8.37 16.17
N LEU A 78 2.88 7.72 16.83
CA LEU A 78 2.38 6.40 16.46
C LEU A 78 0.94 6.49 15.97
N ALA A 79 0.70 5.99 14.78
CA ALA A 79 -0.63 5.82 14.21
C ALA A 79 -1.08 4.35 14.23
N ASN A 80 -2.35 4.14 14.59
CA ASN A 80 -3.01 2.84 14.50
C ASN A 80 -4.43 2.98 13.95
N LYS A 81 -5.12 1.86 13.66
CA LYS A 81 -6.39 1.90 12.95
C LYS A 81 -7.37 0.89 13.51
N PHE A 82 -8.62 1.30 13.70
CA PHE A 82 -9.73 0.42 14.09
C PHE A 82 -10.18 -0.45 12.90
N PRO A 83 -10.29 -1.78 13.04
CA PRO A 83 -10.50 -2.71 11.92
C PRO A 83 -11.96 -2.88 11.48
N GLY A 84 -12.81 -1.86 11.52
CA GLY A 84 -14.24 -1.94 11.20
C GLY A 84 -14.56 -2.28 9.73
N HIS A 85 -13.56 -2.30 8.84
CA HIS A 85 -13.72 -2.77 7.46
C HIS A 85 -13.64 -4.30 7.34
N GLN A 86 -13.13 -4.99 8.35
CA GLN A 86 -13.10 -6.45 8.40
C GLN A 86 -14.46 -6.99 8.81
N ILE A 87 -14.91 -8.04 8.14
CA ILE A 87 -16.18 -8.70 8.49
C ILE A 87 -15.94 -9.56 9.72
N GLN A 88 -16.54 -9.17 10.85
CA GLN A 88 -16.49 -9.91 12.11
C GLN A 88 -17.90 -10.22 12.59
N ALA A 89 -18.04 -11.25 13.41
CA ALA A 89 -19.32 -11.62 14.02
C ALA A 89 -19.79 -10.57 15.05
N SER A 90 -18.84 -9.90 15.71
CA SER A 90 -19.06 -8.77 16.59
C SER A 90 -17.86 -7.83 16.60
N TYR A 91 -18.12 -6.56 16.94
CA TYR A 91 -17.07 -5.59 17.24
C TYR A 91 -17.20 -5.17 18.70
N GLU A 92 -16.11 -5.32 19.42
CA GLU A 92 -15.97 -4.88 20.82
C GLU A 92 -14.94 -3.75 20.87
N PRO A 93 -15.34 -2.48 20.64
CA PRO A 93 -14.40 -1.38 20.43
C PRO A 93 -13.40 -1.22 21.58
N ALA A 94 -13.87 -1.33 22.81
CA ALA A 94 -13.01 -1.23 24.00
C ALA A 94 -11.97 -2.35 24.03
N ALA A 95 -12.38 -3.59 23.81
CA ALA A 95 -11.46 -4.73 23.84
C ALA A 95 -10.40 -4.65 22.74
N ILE A 96 -10.81 -4.24 21.52
CA ILE A 96 -9.90 -4.07 20.38
C ILE A 96 -8.89 -2.94 20.68
N PHE A 97 -9.35 -1.79 21.16
CA PHE A 97 -8.51 -0.64 21.44
C PHE A 97 -7.49 -0.92 22.54
N GLU A 98 -7.92 -1.54 23.64
CA GLU A 98 -7.03 -1.95 24.75
C GLU A 98 -6.00 -2.99 24.27
N GLU A 99 -6.41 -3.94 23.43
CA GLU A 99 -5.48 -4.91 22.87
C GLU A 99 -4.43 -4.23 21.98
N GLN A 100 -4.81 -3.25 21.17
CA GLN A 100 -3.89 -2.48 20.32
C GLN A 100 -2.88 -1.69 21.17
N LEU A 101 -3.32 -0.99 22.21
CA LEU A 101 -2.42 -0.30 23.15
C LEU A 101 -1.41 -1.27 23.76
N ARG A 102 -1.89 -2.42 24.23
CA ARG A 102 -1.04 -3.47 24.83
C ARG A 102 -0.03 -4.04 23.83
N ARG A 103 -0.45 -4.32 22.58
CA ARG A 103 0.43 -4.81 21.51
C ARG A 103 1.48 -3.78 21.12
N CYS A 104 1.08 -2.53 21.00
CA CYS A 104 1.97 -1.42 20.67
C CYS A 104 2.81 -0.94 21.87
N ARG A 105 2.53 -1.41 23.10
CA ARG A 105 3.22 -1.03 24.35
C ARG A 105 3.16 0.48 24.61
N VAL A 106 2.00 1.08 24.40
CA VAL A 106 1.74 2.52 24.61
C VAL A 106 0.46 2.72 25.43
N ASP A 107 0.30 3.89 26.00
CA ASP A 107 -0.89 4.30 26.77
C ASP A 107 -1.85 5.16 25.94
N HIS A 108 -1.39 5.67 24.80
CA HIS A 108 -2.18 6.46 23.86
C HIS A 108 -1.65 6.32 22.43
N PHE A 109 -2.51 6.60 21.44
CA PHE A 109 -2.11 6.81 20.06
C PHE A 109 -2.12 8.30 19.73
N ASP A 110 -1.05 8.77 19.05
CA ASP A 110 -1.01 10.14 18.55
C ASP A 110 -2.00 10.34 17.41
N PHE A 111 -2.11 9.36 16.54
CA PHE A 111 -3.04 9.33 15.42
C PHE A 111 -3.81 8.02 15.43
N TYR A 112 -5.12 8.08 15.29
CA TYR A 112 -5.95 6.90 15.23
C TYR A 112 -6.96 7.03 14.11
N LEU A 113 -7.18 5.96 13.33
CA LEU A 113 -8.01 6.03 12.13
C LEU A 113 -9.14 5.01 12.17
N LEU A 114 -10.29 5.40 11.65
CA LEU A 114 -11.26 4.46 11.11
C LEU A 114 -10.62 3.81 9.87
N HIS A 115 -10.35 2.50 9.90
CA HIS A 115 -9.58 1.81 8.85
C HIS A 115 -10.44 1.50 7.64
N ASN A 116 -10.07 2.04 6.48
CA ASN A 116 -10.69 1.78 5.19
C ASN A 116 -12.21 2.00 5.22
N VAL A 117 -12.60 3.28 5.41
CA VAL A 117 -13.99 3.72 5.31
C VAL A 117 -14.35 3.88 3.84
N TYR A 118 -15.28 3.07 3.36
CA TYR A 118 -15.73 3.04 1.97
C TYR A 118 -17.17 2.51 1.90
N GLU A 119 -17.73 2.36 0.71
CA GLU A 119 -19.13 2.02 0.46
C GLU A 119 -19.65 0.84 1.31
N ASN A 120 -18.82 -0.20 1.50
CA ASN A 120 -19.24 -1.40 2.23
C ASN A 120 -19.01 -1.33 3.75
N SER A 121 -18.00 -0.59 4.21
CA SER A 121 -17.63 -0.53 5.63
C SER A 121 -18.25 0.64 6.39
N PHE A 122 -18.70 1.69 5.69
CA PHE A 122 -19.17 2.92 6.32
C PHE A 122 -20.31 2.69 7.30
N ARG A 123 -21.27 1.82 6.94
CA ARG A 123 -22.39 1.48 7.82
C ARG A 123 -21.96 0.83 9.13
N THR A 124 -20.91 -0.02 9.09
CA THR A 124 -20.36 -0.67 10.29
C THR A 124 -19.87 0.36 11.30
N TYR A 125 -19.21 1.43 10.84
CA TYR A 125 -18.70 2.48 11.72
C TYR A 125 -19.78 3.33 12.37
N LEU A 126 -20.94 3.43 11.70
CA LEU A 126 -22.09 4.22 12.18
C LEU A 126 -23.16 3.40 12.90
N ASP A 127 -23.03 2.06 12.89
CA ASP A 127 -24.04 1.18 13.50
C ASP A 127 -24.04 1.33 15.03
N PRO A 128 -25.13 1.84 15.63
CA PRO A 128 -25.24 1.99 17.09
C PRO A 128 -25.06 0.68 17.85
N LYS A 129 -25.33 -0.47 17.20
CA LYS A 129 -25.12 -1.80 17.78
C LYS A 129 -23.68 -1.99 18.21
N TRP A 130 -22.73 -1.44 17.46
CA TRP A 130 -21.30 -1.58 17.73
C TRP A 130 -20.72 -0.40 18.51
N GLY A 131 -21.31 0.80 18.38
CA GLY A 131 -20.88 2.02 19.08
C GLY A 131 -19.43 2.42 18.80
N ILE A 132 -18.91 2.08 17.59
CA ILE A 132 -17.47 2.26 17.27
C ILE A 132 -17.11 3.75 17.29
N LEU A 133 -17.84 4.57 16.57
CA LEU A 133 -17.51 5.99 16.43
C LEU A 133 -17.65 6.73 17.77
N GLU A 134 -18.72 6.44 18.52
CA GLU A 134 -18.96 7.01 19.85
C GLU A 134 -17.82 6.65 20.81
N TYR A 135 -17.39 5.39 20.83
CA TYR A 135 -16.28 4.95 21.66
C TYR A 135 -14.98 5.69 21.29
N LEU A 136 -14.67 5.81 20.00
CA LEU A 136 -13.44 6.49 19.55
C LEU A 136 -13.47 8.00 19.86
N ARG A 137 -14.63 8.66 19.75
CA ARG A 137 -14.82 10.04 20.20
C ARG A 137 -14.54 10.18 21.70
N GLU A 138 -15.05 9.26 22.51
CA GLU A 138 -14.78 9.23 23.95
C GLU A 138 -13.28 9.08 24.24
N GLN A 139 -12.59 8.14 23.54
CA GLN A 139 -11.14 7.99 23.71
C GLN A 139 -10.35 9.25 23.28
N LYS A 140 -10.85 9.99 22.29
CA LYS A 140 -10.28 11.30 21.92
C LYS A 140 -10.47 12.33 23.04
N LEU A 141 -11.65 12.42 23.64
CA LEU A 141 -11.92 13.31 24.78
C LEU A 141 -11.07 12.96 26.01
N LEU A 142 -10.85 11.68 26.27
CA LEU A 142 -9.97 11.19 27.34
C LEU A 142 -8.47 11.39 27.04
N GLY A 143 -8.12 11.84 25.85
CA GLY A 143 -6.75 12.06 25.42
C GLY A 143 -5.97 10.77 25.13
N ARG A 144 -6.63 9.62 25.03
CA ARG A 144 -6.01 8.34 24.63
C ARG A 144 -5.87 8.23 23.11
N ILE A 145 -6.63 9.02 22.36
CA ILE A 145 -6.43 9.33 20.96
C ILE A 145 -6.18 10.83 20.87
N ARG A 146 -5.04 11.25 20.33
CA ARG A 146 -4.72 12.68 20.18
C ARG A 146 -5.39 13.29 18.95
N HIS A 147 -5.33 12.57 17.83
CA HIS A 147 -5.95 12.95 16.56
C HIS A 147 -6.70 11.77 15.98
N LEU A 148 -7.99 11.98 15.69
CA LEU A 148 -8.85 10.98 15.06
C LEU A 148 -9.00 11.30 13.58
N GLY A 149 -8.78 10.32 12.71
CA GLY A 149 -8.95 10.42 11.27
C GLY A 149 -9.56 9.16 10.67
N PHE A 150 -9.49 9.05 9.37
CA PHE A 150 -9.87 7.83 8.67
C PHE A 150 -9.00 7.57 7.47
N SER A 151 -8.92 6.31 7.05
CA SER A 151 -8.36 5.94 5.75
C SER A 151 -9.47 5.53 4.80
N SER A 152 -9.32 5.84 3.51
CA SER A 152 -10.38 5.60 2.55
C SER A 152 -9.85 5.17 1.17
N HIS A 153 -10.53 4.16 0.59
CA HIS A 153 -10.47 3.80 -0.81
C HIS A 153 -11.78 4.14 -1.56
N ALA A 154 -12.68 4.87 -0.93
CA ALA A 154 -13.97 5.26 -1.51
C ALA A 154 -13.81 6.06 -2.80
N ARG A 155 -14.83 6.03 -3.66
CA ARG A 155 -14.94 6.94 -4.80
C ARG A 155 -15.17 8.37 -4.32
N PRO A 156 -14.90 9.39 -5.15
CA PRO A 156 -15.04 10.79 -4.74
C PRO A 156 -16.42 11.15 -4.21
N ASP A 157 -17.49 10.71 -4.88
CA ASP A 157 -18.88 10.93 -4.47
C ASP A 157 -19.21 10.33 -3.10
N PHE A 158 -18.66 9.16 -2.81
CA PHE A 158 -18.85 8.52 -1.52
C PHE A 158 -17.95 9.11 -0.43
N LEU A 159 -16.74 9.55 -0.79
CA LEU A 159 -15.87 10.29 0.13
C LEU A 159 -16.56 11.58 0.60
N GLU A 160 -17.21 12.32 -0.31
CA GLU A 160 -18.01 13.50 0.04
C GLU A 160 -19.09 13.16 1.06
N LYS A 161 -19.86 12.08 0.83
CA LYS A 161 -20.86 11.59 1.77
C LYS A 161 -20.28 11.24 3.15
N ILE A 162 -19.09 10.62 3.21
CA ILE A 162 -18.39 10.34 4.48
C ILE A 162 -18.13 11.66 5.20
N LEU A 163 -17.56 12.64 4.51
CA LEU A 163 -17.23 13.94 5.08
C LEU A 163 -18.45 14.71 5.53
N ASP A 164 -19.56 14.66 4.80
CA ASP A 164 -20.83 15.29 5.20
C ASP A 164 -21.43 14.65 6.46
N THR A 165 -21.12 13.37 6.72
CA THR A 165 -21.71 12.63 7.84
C THR A 165 -20.86 12.70 9.11
N ILE A 166 -19.54 12.60 8.99
CA ILE A 166 -18.61 12.48 10.14
C ILE A 166 -17.39 13.40 10.04
N GLY A 167 -17.34 14.30 9.04
CA GLY A 167 -16.15 15.12 8.78
C GLY A 167 -15.75 16.01 9.96
N ASP A 168 -16.71 16.55 10.70
CA ASP A 168 -16.47 17.43 11.85
C ASP A 168 -15.74 16.76 13.02
N ASP A 169 -15.78 15.44 13.09
CA ASP A 169 -15.07 14.64 14.11
C ASP A 169 -13.60 14.37 13.77
N LEU A 170 -13.21 14.62 12.53
CA LEU A 170 -11.99 14.09 11.94
C LEU A 170 -10.96 15.18 11.71
N ASP A 171 -9.74 14.91 12.17
CA ASP A 171 -8.62 15.85 12.06
C ASP A 171 -7.83 15.71 10.73
N PHE A 172 -7.92 14.55 10.05
CA PHE A 172 -7.16 14.25 8.83
C PHE A 172 -7.74 13.06 8.06
N CYS A 173 -7.34 12.92 6.80
CA CYS A 173 -7.74 11.78 5.96
C CYS A 173 -6.53 11.14 5.27
N LEU A 174 -6.43 9.81 5.32
CA LEU A 174 -5.42 9.01 4.63
C LEU A 174 -6.03 8.42 3.35
N ILE A 175 -5.55 8.85 2.19
CA ILE A 175 -6.04 8.39 0.87
C ILE A 175 -4.91 7.76 0.05
N GLN A 176 -5.30 6.86 -0.87
CA GLN A 176 -4.41 6.40 -1.92
C GLN A 176 -4.18 7.51 -2.93
N LEU A 177 -2.90 7.91 -3.11
CA LEU A 177 -2.55 8.99 -4.00
C LEU A 177 -1.14 8.82 -4.55
N ASN A 178 -1.01 8.85 -5.88
CA ASN A 178 0.22 8.85 -6.66
C ASN A 178 -0.09 9.40 -8.06
N TYR A 179 0.92 9.60 -8.90
CA TYR A 179 0.72 10.20 -10.21
C TYR A 179 -0.11 9.33 -11.19
N LEU A 180 -0.13 7.99 -11.04
CA LEU A 180 -0.97 7.10 -11.84
C LEU A 180 -2.44 7.19 -11.38
N ASP A 181 -2.68 7.09 -10.08
CA ASP A 181 -4.03 7.13 -9.51
C ASP A 181 -4.64 8.54 -9.53
N TRP A 182 -3.83 9.57 -9.80
CA TRP A 182 -4.29 10.95 -9.99
C TRP A 182 -5.47 11.04 -10.95
N THR A 183 -5.43 10.25 -12.03
CA THR A 183 -6.50 10.11 -13.01
C THR A 183 -7.20 8.75 -12.92
N LEU A 184 -6.46 7.64 -12.79
CA LEU A 184 -6.99 6.28 -12.87
C LEU A 184 -8.03 5.98 -11.76
N GLN A 185 -7.80 6.47 -10.53
CA GLN A 185 -8.73 6.33 -9.40
C GLN A 185 -9.32 7.66 -8.94
N GLU A 186 -9.29 8.66 -9.82
CA GLU A 186 -9.81 9.99 -9.53
C GLU A 186 -9.23 10.60 -8.23
N ALA A 187 -7.97 10.23 -7.88
CA ALA A 187 -7.34 10.71 -6.66
C ALA A 187 -7.20 12.25 -6.64
N LYS A 188 -7.13 12.89 -7.82
CA LYS A 188 -7.19 14.35 -7.96
C LYS A 188 -8.45 14.91 -7.31
N LYS A 189 -9.62 14.39 -7.67
CA LYS A 189 -10.90 14.87 -7.12
C LYS A 189 -10.98 14.69 -5.61
N LYS A 190 -10.49 13.54 -5.09
CA LYS A 190 -10.43 13.29 -3.65
C LYS A 190 -9.51 14.28 -2.92
N TYR A 191 -8.35 14.55 -3.49
CA TYR A 191 -7.40 15.53 -2.96
C TYR A 191 -7.99 16.95 -2.95
N GLU A 192 -8.62 17.36 -4.04
CA GLU A 192 -9.25 18.67 -4.19
C GLU A 192 -10.39 18.82 -3.17
N LEU A 193 -11.28 17.84 -3.06
CA LEU A 193 -12.39 17.82 -2.08
C LEU A 193 -11.87 17.97 -0.63
N LEU A 194 -10.85 17.22 -0.24
CA LEU A 194 -10.25 17.33 1.10
C LEU A 194 -9.59 18.69 1.32
N THR A 195 -8.95 19.23 0.29
CA THR A 195 -8.30 20.54 0.35
C THR A 195 -9.32 21.69 0.50
N GLU A 196 -10.39 21.65 -0.27
CA GLU A 196 -11.49 22.62 -0.19
C GLU A 196 -12.18 22.62 1.20
N ARG A 197 -12.24 21.44 1.84
CA ARG A 197 -12.77 21.29 3.20
C ARG A 197 -11.75 21.57 4.30
N GLY A 198 -10.52 21.94 3.95
CA GLY A 198 -9.44 22.20 4.92
C GLY A 198 -8.98 20.96 5.69
N ILE A 199 -9.24 19.75 5.16
CA ILE A 199 -8.85 18.49 5.80
C ILE A 199 -7.46 18.09 5.29
N PRO A 200 -6.46 18.00 6.17
CA PRO A 200 -5.09 17.59 5.80
C PRO A 200 -5.05 16.15 5.27
N VAL A 201 -4.20 15.94 4.26
CA VAL A 201 -4.08 14.66 3.55
C VAL A 201 -2.84 13.91 3.98
N TRP A 202 -3.03 12.67 4.43
CA TRP A 202 -2.02 11.63 4.50
C TRP A 202 -2.10 10.76 3.25
N VAL A 203 -0.96 10.27 2.79
CA VAL A 203 -0.90 9.49 1.54
C VAL A 203 -0.48 8.05 1.83
N MET A 204 -1.26 7.09 1.35
CA MET A 204 -0.88 5.69 1.20
C MET A 204 -0.65 5.35 -0.28
N GLU A 205 0.08 4.27 -0.53
CA GLU A 205 0.40 3.77 -1.88
C GLU A 205 1.14 4.80 -2.78
N PRO A 206 2.13 5.52 -2.25
CA PRO A 206 2.85 6.57 -3.00
C PRO A 206 3.53 6.04 -4.27
N VAL A 207 3.95 4.77 -4.25
CA VAL A 207 4.54 4.04 -5.38
C VAL A 207 3.71 2.82 -5.79
N ARG A 208 2.44 2.80 -5.41
CA ARG A 208 1.43 1.80 -5.80
C ARG A 208 1.93 0.36 -5.67
N GLY A 209 2.26 -0.03 -4.44
CA GLY A 209 2.74 -1.38 -4.12
C GLY A 209 4.09 -1.72 -4.75
N GLY A 210 4.89 -0.71 -5.14
CA GLY A 210 6.16 -0.87 -5.84
C GLY A 210 6.04 -0.79 -7.37
N LYS A 211 4.83 -0.70 -7.93
CA LYS A 211 4.61 -0.66 -9.37
C LYS A 211 5.20 0.59 -10.03
N LEU A 212 5.20 1.70 -9.30
CA LEU A 212 5.82 2.95 -9.72
C LEU A 212 7.29 3.09 -9.29
N ALA A 213 7.86 2.05 -8.71
CA ALA A 213 9.28 1.96 -8.40
C ALA A 213 10.07 1.17 -9.46
N LYS A 214 9.36 0.48 -10.38
CA LYS A 214 9.91 -0.23 -11.52
C LYS A 214 8.98 -0.06 -12.71
N LEU A 215 9.44 0.62 -13.75
CA LEU A 215 8.71 0.91 -14.97
C LEU A 215 9.25 0.05 -16.15
N SER A 216 8.79 0.34 -17.37
CA SER A 216 9.43 -0.20 -18.56
C SER A 216 10.83 0.41 -18.75
N ASP A 217 11.74 -0.32 -19.38
CA ASP A 217 13.11 0.18 -19.65
C ASP A 217 13.07 1.52 -20.41
N ALA A 218 12.12 1.68 -21.33
CA ALA A 218 11.93 2.92 -22.09
C ALA A 218 11.49 4.10 -21.20
N ASP A 219 10.57 3.87 -20.28
CA ASP A 219 10.09 4.92 -19.37
C ASP A 219 11.13 5.25 -18.29
N GLU A 220 11.83 4.23 -17.77
CA GLU A 220 12.97 4.47 -16.86
C GLU A 220 14.08 5.29 -17.53
N ALA A 221 14.38 5.02 -18.81
CA ALA A 221 15.36 5.79 -19.56
C ALA A 221 14.96 7.27 -19.70
N LYS A 222 13.67 7.58 -19.91
CA LYS A 222 13.18 8.97 -19.92
C LYS A 222 13.41 9.67 -18.59
N LEU A 223 13.11 8.99 -17.47
CA LEU A 223 13.32 9.54 -16.13
C LEU A 223 14.80 9.77 -15.84
N LYS A 224 15.65 8.80 -16.15
CA LYS A 224 17.11 8.87 -15.94
C LYS A 224 17.80 9.91 -16.82
N ALA A 225 17.27 10.22 -17.99
CA ALA A 225 17.80 11.29 -18.84
C ALA A 225 17.71 12.66 -18.15
N ILE A 226 16.73 12.87 -17.25
CA ILE A 226 16.55 14.14 -16.53
C ILE A 226 17.24 14.08 -15.15
N ARG A 227 17.10 12.97 -14.43
CA ARG A 227 17.67 12.78 -13.09
C ARG A 227 18.44 11.44 -13.00
N PRO A 228 19.67 11.37 -13.53
CA PRO A 228 20.39 10.11 -13.69
C PRO A 228 20.70 9.40 -12.36
N GLU A 229 20.94 10.16 -11.29
CA GLU A 229 21.31 9.65 -9.98
C GLU A 229 20.11 9.30 -9.08
N GLN A 230 18.89 9.52 -9.55
CA GLN A 230 17.69 9.31 -8.73
C GLN A 230 17.01 7.99 -9.08
N SER A 231 16.42 7.35 -8.06
CA SER A 231 15.61 6.17 -8.24
C SER A 231 14.29 6.49 -8.97
N VAL A 232 13.72 5.49 -9.62
CA VAL A 232 12.38 5.60 -10.23
C VAL A 232 11.32 5.91 -9.16
N ALA A 233 11.43 5.29 -7.98
CA ALA A 233 10.52 5.53 -6.85
C ALA A 233 10.50 6.99 -6.41
N SER A 234 11.64 7.68 -6.45
CA SER A 234 11.74 9.08 -6.02
C SER A 234 10.82 10.02 -6.81
N TRP A 235 10.50 9.71 -8.05
CA TRP A 235 9.58 10.50 -8.87
C TRP A 235 8.15 10.50 -8.32
N GLY A 236 7.68 9.34 -7.82
CA GLY A 236 6.40 9.25 -7.14
C GLY A 236 6.36 10.09 -5.87
N PHE A 237 7.42 10.05 -5.07
CA PHE A 237 7.52 10.86 -3.85
C PHE A 237 7.62 12.36 -4.15
N ARG A 238 8.41 12.76 -5.17
CA ARG A 238 8.53 14.17 -5.58
C ARG A 238 7.25 14.73 -6.17
N PHE A 239 6.45 13.90 -6.84
CA PHE A 239 5.09 14.27 -7.26
C PHE A 239 4.26 14.70 -6.04
N LEU A 240 4.28 13.90 -4.97
CA LEU A 240 3.54 14.18 -3.73
C LEU A 240 4.09 15.39 -2.98
N GLN A 241 5.39 15.65 -3.03
CA GLN A 241 6.00 16.85 -2.45
C GLN A 241 5.49 18.14 -3.10
N GLY A 242 4.94 18.08 -4.31
CA GLY A 242 4.31 19.19 -5.02
C GLY A 242 2.87 19.49 -4.59
N LEU A 243 2.28 18.66 -3.72
CA LEU A 243 0.90 18.82 -3.25
C LEU A 243 0.90 19.42 -1.83
N ASP A 244 0.53 20.69 -1.71
CA ASP A 244 0.72 21.45 -0.46
C ASP A 244 -0.10 20.89 0.72
N ASN A 245 -1.29 20.34 0.47
CA ASN A 245 -2.14 19.73 1.50
C ASN A 245 -1.71 18.30 1.90
N VAL A 246 -0.69 17.71 1.25
CA VAL A 246 -0.09 16.45 1.72
C VAL A 246 0.80 16.72 2.91
N THR A 247 0.46 16.14 4.06
CA THR A 247 1.21 16.31 5.32
C THR A 247 2.21 15.16 5.50
N VAL A 248 1.78 13.92 5.43
CA VAL A 248 2.63 12.74 5.59
C VAL A 248 2.44 11.79 4.42
N THR A 249 3.54 11.30 3.86
CA THR A 249 3.54 10.22 2.86
C THR A 249 4.01 8.94 3.53
N LEU A 250 3.11 7.95 3.66
CA LEU A 250 3.44 6.64 4.22
C LEU A 250 4.12 5.77 3.17
N SER A 251 5.32 5.32 3.46
CA SER A 251 6.03 4.36 2.63
C SER A 251 6.16 3.01 3.32
N GLY A 252 5.69 1.94 2.66
CA GLY A 252 5.92 0.57 3.05
C GLY A 252 7.27 0.09 2.51
N MET A 253 8.29 0.20 3.33
CA MET A 253 9.65 -0.21 2.98
C MET A 253 9.90 -1.63 3.46
N SER A 254 10.50 -2.47 2.62
CA SER A 254 10.76 -3.90 2.91
C SER A 254 12.24 -4.25 2.89
N ASP A 255 13.11 -3.26 2.69
CA ASP A 255 14.56 -3.40 2.62
C ASP A 255 15.26 -2.13 3.05
N LEU A 256 16.51 -2.23 3.53
CA LEU A 256 17.34 -1.08 3.92
C LEU A 256 17.64 -0.13 2.76
N SER A 257 17.72 -0.64 1.53
CA SER A 257 17.90 0.19 0.34
C SER A 257 16.72 1.11 0.11
N HIS A 258 15.48 0.62 0.32
CA HIS A 258 14.27 1.43 0.25
C HIS A 258 14.26 2.54 1.30
N VAL A 259 14.70 2.24 2.53
CA VAL A 259 14.80 3.25 3.60
C VAL A 259 15.81 4.34 3.20
N LYS A 260 17.00 3.95 2.74
CA LYS A 260 18.06 4.90 2.32
C LYS A 260 17.61 5.80 1.17
N ASP A 261 16.98 5.23 0.15
CA ASP A 261 16.49 5.95 -1.02
C ASP A 261 15.38 6.96 -0.64
N ASN A 262 14.43 6.53 0.18
CA ASN A 262 13.36 7.40 0.64
C ASN A 262 13.89 8.52 1.55
N LEU A 263 14.83 8.23 2.44
CA LEU A 263 15.48 9.23 3.28
C LEU A 263 16.23 10.27 2.43
N ALA A 264 16.96 9.85 1.39
CA ALA A 264 17.62 10.75 0.46
C ALA A 264 16.60 11.64 -0.28
N THR A 265 15.49 11.07 -0.73
CA THR A 265 14.40 11.80 -1.42
C THR A 265 13.72 12.82 -0.51
N TYR A 266 13.56 12.51 0.79
CA TYR A 266 12.92 13.38 1.78
C TYR A 266 13.92 14.22 2.62
N ALA A 267 15.21 14.21 2.29
CA ALA A 267 16.20 15.07 2.94
C ALA A 267 15.84 16.56 2.81
N ALA A 268 15.26 16.96 1.67
CA ALA A 268 14.72 18.28 1.41
C ALA A 268 13.42 18.18 0.59
N ARG A 269 12.59 19.24 0.64
CA ARG A 269 11.43 19.37 -0.27
C ARG A 269 11.95 19.74 -1.66
N GLN A 270 11.77 18.85 -2.62
CA GLN A 270 12.16 19.02 -4.02
C GLN A 270 11.08 18.46 -4.94
N PRO A 271 9.95 19.16 -5.11
CA PRO A 271 8.87 18.70 -5.96
C PRO A 271 9.31 18.58 -7.41
N LEU A 272 8.52 17.87 -8.21
CA LEU A 272 8.69 17.83 -9.65
C LEU A 272 8.41 19.23 -10.24
N SER A 273 9.22 19.65 -11.22
CA SER A 273 8.90 20.77 -12.10
C SER A 273 7.69 20.47 -12.97
N GLU A 274 7.16 21.47 -13.66
CA GLU A 274 6.02 21.31 -14.55
C GLU A 274 6.30 20.26 -15.64
N GLY A 275 7.42 20.38 -16.37
CA GLY A 275 7.78 19.41 -17.41
C GLY A 275 8.02 17.99 -16.87
N GLU A 276 8.54 17.85 -15.63
CA GLU A 276 8.68 16.54 -14.97
C GLU A 276 7.32 15.97 -14.58
N ARG A 277 6.37 16.80 -14.19
CA ARG A 277 4.99 16.36 -13.93
C ARG A 277 4.29 15.89 -15.20
N GLU A 278 4.46 16.62 -16.31
CA GLU A 278 3.95 16.23 -17.62
C GLU A 278 4.52 14.86 -18.03
N LEU A 279 5.82 14.64 -17.85
CA LEU A 279 6.46 13.35 -18.16
C LEU A 279 5.88 12.19 -17.34
N VAL A 280 5.70 12.34 -16.02
CA VAL A 280 5.11 11.24 -15.23
C VAL A 280 3.65 11.01 -15.58
N PHE A 281 2.90 12.02 -16.04
CA PHE A 281 1.54 11.83 -16.55
C PHE A 281 1.51 11.16 -17.91
N GLU A 282 2.47 11.44 -18.82
CA GLU A 282 2.63 10.70 -20.08
C GLU A 282 2.88 9.22 -19.80
N ILE A 283 3.79 8.90 -18.89
CA ILE A 283 4.08 7.53 -18.46
C ILE A 283 2.82 6.89 -17.87
N ALA A 284 2.12 7.58 -16.98
CA ALA A 284 0.88 7.09 -16.37
C ALA A 284 -0.20 6.79 -17.40
N GLU A 285 -0.33 7.60 -18.46
CA GLU A 285 -1.27 7.38 -19.55
C GLU A 285 -0.99 6.07 -20.28
N GLY A 286 0.29 5.76 -20.53
CA GLY A 286 0.72 4.47 -21.10
C GLY A 286 0.41 3.26 -20.20
N MET A 287 0.26 3.47 -18.89
CA MET A 287 -0.05 2.42 -17.91
C MET A 287 -1.54 2.16 -17.69
N LYS A 288 -2.45 2.94 -18.24
CA LYS A 288 -3.91 2.87 -17.97
C LYS A 288 -4.56 1.53 -18.29
N ASN A 289 -3.98 0.75 -19.21
CA ASN A 289 -4.48 -0.59 -19.54
C ASN A 289 -4.05 -1.67 -18.53
N SER A 290 -3.34 -1.32 -17.49
CA SER A 290 -2.90 -2.27 -16.48
C SER A 290 -3.99 -2.52 -15.42
N ILE A 291 -4.01 -3.76 -14.89
CA ILE A 291 -4.85 -4.11 -13.73
C ILE A 291 -4.36 -3.32 -12.53
N PRO A 292 -5.21 -2.54 -11.84
CA PRO A 292 -4.79 -1.61 -10.81
C PRO A 292 -4.49 -2.27 -9.44
N CYS A 293 -3.92 -3.46 -9.41
CA CYS A 293 -3.62 -4.19 -8.17
C CYS A 293 -2.48 -3.52 -7.39
N THR A 294 -2.72 -3.24 -6.10
CA THR A 294 -1.72 -2.70 -5.16
C THR A 294 -1.04 -3.78 -4.30
N ALA A 295 -1.36 -5.05 -4.55
CA ALA A 295 -0.88 -6.20 -3.77
C ALA A 295 -1.16 -6.08 -2.26
N CYS A 296 -2.29 -5.49 -1.86
CA CYS A 296 -2.71 -5.37 -0.46
C CYS A 296 -3.10 -6.72 0.19
N ARG A 297 -3.34 -7.77 -0.62
CA ARG A 297 -3.63 -9.17 -0.24
C ARG A 297 -4.97 -9.43 0.45
N TYR A 298 -5.84 -8.44 0.64
CA TYR A 298 -7.17 -8.67 1.24
C TYR A 298 -8.00 -9.73 0.52
N CYS A 299 -7.81 -9.88 -0.79
CA CYS A 299 -8.48 -10.89 -1.61
C CYS A 299 -7.97 -12.33 -1.36
N CYS A 300 -6.79 -12.52 -0.77
CA CYS A 300 -6.20 -13.85 -0.55
C CYS A 300 -6.87 -14.58 0.62
N ASP A 301 -7.16 -13.87 1.72
CA ASP A 301 -7.67 -14.46 2.96
C ASP A 301 -9.04 -15.14 2.80
N GLY A 302 -9.86 -14.66 1.85
CA GLY A 302 -11.17 -15.21 1.53
C GLY A 302 -11.21 -16.16 0.32
N CYS A 303 -10.07 -16.43 -0.31
CA CYS A 303 -10.03 -17.27 -1.50
C CYS A 303 -10.12 -18.76 -1.13
N PRO A 304 -11.20 -19.49 -1.52
CA PRO A 304 -11.36 -20.91 -1.17
C PRO A 304 -10.31 -21.81 -1.83
N MET A 305 -9.69 -21.37 -2.94
CA MET A 305 -8.62 -22.08 -3.64
C MET A 305 -7.23 -21.70 -3.11
N GLY A 306 -7.13 -20.71 -2.22
CA GLY A 306 -5.86 -20.23 -1.67
C GLY A 306 -4.90 -19.73 -2.75
N LEU A 307 -5.42 -19.03 -3.77
CA LEU A 307 -4.62 -18.45 -4.86
C LEU A 307 -3.82 -17.25 -4.37
N ASP A 308 -2.58 -17.11 -4.83
CA ASP A 308 -1.83 -15.86 -4.70
C ASP A 308 -2.30 -14.84 -5.75
N ILE A 309 -3.48 -14.27 -5.48
CA ILE A 309 -4.16 -13.38 -6.41
C ILE A 309 -3.27 -12.19 -6.83
N PRO A 310 -2.59 -11.45 -5.92
CA PRO A 310 -1.74 -10.34 -6.33
C PRO A 310 -0.62 -10.74 -7.28
N MET A 311 0.03 -11.87 -7.04
CA MET A 311 1.06 -12.39 -7.93
C MET A 311 0.50 -12.72 -9.31
N LEU A 312 -0.65 -13.39 -9.38
CA LEU A 312 -1.32 -13.73 -10.64
C LEU A 312 -1.76 -12.47 -11.41
N LEU A 313 -2.29 -11.46 -10.71
CA LEU A 313 -2.64 -10.16 -11.31
C LEU A 313 -1.40 -9.43 -11.84
N SER A 314 -0.26 -9.50 -11.14
CA SER A 314 1.00 -8.94 -11.62
C SER A 314 1.47 -9.62 -12.90
N VAL A 315 1.48 -10.94 -12.94
CA VAL A 315 1.83 -11.71 -14.15
C VAL A 315 0.90 -11.37 -15.32
N CYS A 316 -0.41 -11.19 -15.06
CA CYS A 316 -1.34 -10.77 -16.11
C CYS A 316 -0.99 -9.40 -16.66
N ASN A 317 -0.58 -8.44 -15.80
CA ASN A 317 -0.11 -7.13 -16.24
C ASN A 317 1.16 -7.24 -17.08
N ASP A 318 2.12 -8.06 -16.66
CA ASP A 318 3.35 -8.26 -17.42
C ASP A 318 3.06 -8.83 -18.82
N LEU A 319 2.13 -9.79 -18.91
CA LEU A 319 1.71 -10.37 -20.19
C LEU A 319 0.82 -9.44 -21.04
N ARG A 320 0.12 -8.50 -20.44
CA ARG A 320 -0.59 -7.44 -21.17
C ARG A 320 0.40 -6.45 -21.80
N PHE A 321 1.46 -6.15 -21.06
CA PHE A 321 2.48 -5.20 -21.47
C PHE A 321 3.43 -5.78 -22.53
N ALA A 322 3.95 -6.99 -22.28
CA ALA A 322 4.78 -7.73 -23.23
C ALA A 322 4.56 -9.24 -23.02
N PRO A 323 4.00 -9.96 -24.01
CA PRO A 323 3.75 -11.41 -23.90
C PRO A 323 5.07 -12.20 -24.00
N VAL A 324 5.89 -12.13 -22.96
CA VAL A 324 7.17 -12.82 -22.86
C VAL A 324 7.07 -14.10 -22.02
N VAL A 325 7.77 -15.13 -22.41
CA VAL A 325 7.78 -16.45 -21.74
C VAL A 325 8.17 -16.32 -20.26
N ASN A 326 9.13 -15.45 -19.95
CA ASN A 326 9.62 -15.26 -18.58
C ASN A 326 8.52 -14.85 -17.58
N ALA A 327 7.54 -14.05 -18.01
CA ALA A 327 6.41 -13.68 -17.16
C ALA A 327 5.50 -14.88 -16.86
N GLY A 328 5.32 -15.79 -17.82
CA GLY A 328 4.54 -17.03 -17.66
C GLY A 328 5.22 -18.08 -16.79
N MET A 329 6.55 -18.11 -16.74
CA MET A 329 7.32 -19.12 -16.00
C MET A 329 6.93 -19.19 -14.52
N LEU A 330 6.68 -18.05 -13.86
CA LEU A 330 6.27 -18.01 -12.46
C LEU A 330 4.98 -18.82 -12.20
N VAL A 331 4.07 -18.84 -13.17
CA VAL A 331 2.80 -19.57 -13.07
C VAL A 331 2.98 -21.03 -13.53
N GLU A 332 3.86 -21.30 -14.50
CA GLU A 332 4.10 -22.66 -14.99
C GLU A 332 4.56 -23.61 -13.87
N PHE A 333 5.38 -23.13 -12.95
CA PHE A 333 5.91 -23.91 -11.83
C PHE A 333 4.98 -24.00 -10.61
N LEU A 334 3.83 -23.33 -10.63
CA LEU A 334 2.84 -23.47 -9.56
C LEU A 334 2.17 -24.86 -9.62
N PRO A 335 1.75 -25.43 -8.47
CA PRO A 335 0.83 -26.54 -8.42
C PRO A 335 -0.44 -26.25 -9.23
N GLU A 336 -1.05 -27.24 -9.85
CA GLU A 336 -2.23 -27.07 -10.72
C GLU A 336 -3.41 -26.39 -9.99
N ASP A 337 -3.59 -26.72 -8.69
CA ASP A 337 -4.61 -26.13 -7.83
C ASP A 337 -4.31 -24.67 -7.40
N LYS A 338 -3.13 -24.13 -7.77
CA LYS A 338 -2.70 -22.75 -7.51
C LYS A 338 -2.58 -21.89 -8.77
N LYS A 339 -2.82 -22.46 -9.93
CA LYS A 339 -2.85 -21.75 -11.22
C LYS A 339 -4.13 -20.91 -11.37
N PRO A 340 -4.13 -19.90 -12.25
CA PRO A 340 -5.34 -19.09 -12.48
C PRO A 340 -6.55 -19.91 -12.96
N SER A 341 -6.32 -21.04 -13.67
CA SER A 341 -7.35 -22.00 -14.09
C SER A 341 -8.09 -22.69 -12.92
N ALA A 342 -7.50 -22.73 -11.72
CA ALA A 342 -8.16 -23.26 -10.53
C ALA A 342 -9.19 -22.29 -9.92
N CYS A 343 -9.32 -21.08 -10.44
CA CYS A 343 -10.31 -20.12 -9.96
C CYS A 343 -11.73 -20.61 -10.23
N ILE A 344 -12.53 -20.80 -9.16
CA ILE A 344 -13.94 -21.22 -9.25
C ILE A 344 -14.92 -20.05 -9.47
N ALA A 345 -14.44 -18.88 -9.76
CA ALA A 345 -15.20 -17.66 -10.05
C ALA A 345 -16.25 -17.28 -8.97
N CYS A 346 -16.01 -17.59 -7.70
CA CYS A 346 -16.96 -17.32 -6.61
C CYS A 346 -17.17 -15.82 -6.27
N GLY A 347 -16.37 -14.92 -6.81
CA GLY A 347 -16.50 -13.47 -6.68
C GLY A 347 -16.14 -12.86 -5.31
N LYS A 348 -15.83 -13.66 -4.28
CA LYS A 348 -15.49 -13.14 -2.93
C LYS A 348 -14.35 -12.13 -2.93
N CYS A 349 -13.31 -12.40 -3.74
CA CYS A 349 -12.14 -11.54 -3.88
C CYS A 349 -12.45 -10.18 -4.52
N THR A 350 -13.38 -10.12 -5.47
CA THR A 350 -13.84 -8.86 -6.10
C THR A 350 -14.57 -8.00 -5.09
N GLY A 351 -15.45 -8.59 -4.27
CA GLY A 351 -16.23 -7.86 -3.28
C GLY A 351 -15.39 -7.20 -2.18
N ILE A 352 -14.19 -7.72 -1.88
CA ILE A 352 -13.28 -7.18 -0.86
C ILE A 352 -12.16 -6.31 -1.45
N CYS A 353 -12.01 -6.30 -2.79
CA CYS A 353 -10.93 -5.58 -3.45
C CYS A 353 -11.13 -4.05 -3.37
N PRO A 354 -10.23 -3.29 -2.71
CA PRO A 354 -10.35 -1.84 -2.63
C PRO A 354 -10.23 -1.14 -3.99
N GLN A 355 -9.69 -1.86 -4.99
CA GLN A 355 -9.48 -1.35 -6.35
C GLN A 355 -10.63 -1.71 -7.30
N GLY A 356 -11.66 -2.42 -6.84
CA GLY A 356 -12.80 -2.82 -7.65
C GLY A 356 -12.45 -3.76 -8.82
N ILE A 357 -11.36 -4.54 -8.71
CA ILE A 357 -10.89 -5.41 -9.79
C ILE A 357 -11.85 -6.59 -9.96
N ASP A 358 -12.30 -6.86 -11.21
CA ASP A 358 -12.94 -8.13 -11.57
C ASP A 358 -11.89 -9.25 -11.59
N ILE A 359 -11.56 -9.77 -10.40
CA ILE A 359 -10.51 -10.77 -10.23
C ILE A 359 -10.84 -12.08 -10.96
N PRO A 360 -12.06 -12.64 -10.90
CA PRO A 360 -12.41 -13.83 -11.68
C PRO A 360 -12.22 -13.67 -13.19
N GLY A 361 -12.64 -12.52 -13.74
CA GLY A 361 -12.45 -12.20 -15.15
C GLY A 361 -10.98 -12.12 -15.52
N VAL A 362 -10.14 -11.54 -14.66
CA VAL A 362 -8.69 -11.50 -14.87
C VAL A 362 -8.05 -12.88 -14.76
N MET A 363 -8.50 -13.75 -13.85
CA MET A 363 -7.99 -15.12 -13.77
C MET A 363 -8.28 -15.89 -15.08
N ALA A 364 -9.49 -15.75 -15.63
CA ALA A 364 -9.85 -16.37 -16.92
C ALA A 364 -9.00 -15.80 -18.08
N GLU A 365 -8.78 -14.46 -18.10
CA GLU A 365 -7.90 -13.82 -19.09
C GLU A 365 -6.47 -14.34 -19.00
N LEU A 366 -5.92 -14.41 -17.79
CA LEU A 366 -4.55 -14.89 -17.55
C LEU A 366 -4.39 -16.35 -18.01
N ALA A 367 -5.32 -17.23 -17.65
CA ALA A 367 -5.31 -18.62 -18.10
C ALA A 367 -5.26 -18.71 -19.64
N GLY A 368 -6.15 -17.96 -20.34
CA GLY A 368 -6.17 -17.95 -21.80
C GLY A 368 -4.94 -17.31 -22.47
N ARG A 369 -4.22 -16.42 -21.78
CA ARG A 369 -2.94 -15.87 -22.26
C ARG A 369 -1.79 -16.86 -22.09
N LEU A 370 -1.75 -17.58 -20.95
CA LEU A 370 -0.74 -18.59 -20.65
C LEU A 370 -0.84 -19.78 -21.59
N ASP A 371 -2.05 -20.19 -22.00
CA ASP A 371 -2.28 -21.27 -22.95
C ASP A 371 -1.69 -20.98 -24.35
N LYS A 372 -1.52 -19.70 -24.70
CA LYS A 372 -0.94 -19.25 -25.98
C LYS A 372 0.60 -19.10 -25.93
N LEU A 373 1.20 -19.18 -24.76
CA LEU A 373 2.63 -19.07 -24.61
C LEU A 373 3.31 -20.45 -24.74
N PRO A 374 4.50 -20.52 -25.37
CA PRO A 374 5.27 -21.73 -25.31
C PRO A 374 5.70 -22.03 -23.87
N LYS A 375 5.60 -23.28 -23.46
CA LYS A 375 5.99 -23.71 -22.11
C LYS A 375 7.51 -23.70 -21.96
N TRP A 376 7.99 -23.15 -20.86
CA TRP A 376 9.43 -23.08 -20.56
C TRP A 376 10.07 -24.48 -20.53
N ALA A 377 9.38 -25.46 -19.97
CA ALA A 377 9.86 -26.84 -19.94
C ALA A 377 10.17 -27.40 -21.34
N ASN A 378 9.39 -27.03 -22.36
CA ASN A 378 9.65 -27.41 -23.74
C ASN A 378 10.87 -26.68 -24.31
N ILE A 379 10.94 -25.36 -24.09
CA ILE A 379 12.07 -24.53 -24.54
C ILE A 379 13.40 -25.03 -23.90
N SER A 380 13.37 -25.32 -22.59
CA SER A 380 14.54 -25.82 -21.88
C SER A 380 15.01 -27.17 -22.43
N ARG A 381 14.09 -28.08 -22.72
CA ARG A 381 14.39 -29.38 -23.31
C ARG A 381 15.00 -29.25 -24.73
N GLU A 382 14.39 -28.43 -25.57
CA GLU A 382 14.92 -28.15 -26.92
C GLU A 382 16.34 -27.59 -26.89
N ARG A 383 16.63 -26.65 -25.98
CA ARG A 383 17.97 -26.09 -25.77
C ARG A 383 18.99 -27.14 -25.33
N GLU A 384 18.59 -28.00 -24.39
CA GLU A 384 19.45 -29.09 -23.91
C GLU A 384 19.76 -30.09 -25.01
N GLU A 385 18.77 -30.45 -25.85
CA GLU A 385 18.98 -31.33 -27.01
C GLU A 385 19.88 -30.70 -28.07
N GLU A 386 19.75 -29.39 -28.30
CA GLU A 386 20.63 -28.67 -29.23
C GLU A 386 22.07 -28.60 -28.70
N GLN A 387 22.24 -28.35 -27.40
CA GLN A 387 23.56 -28.37 -26.76
C GLN A 387 24.21 -29.74 -26.86
N LYS A 388 23.47 -30.83 -26.65
CA LYS A 388 23.98 -32.19 -26.84
C LYS A 388 24.41 -32.47 -28.29
N ARG A 389 23.61 -31.95 -29.27
CA ARG A 389 23.97 -32.06 -30.71
C ARG A 389 25.24 -31.28 -31.07
N ASN A 390 25.40 -30.10 -30.49
CA ASN A 390 26.58 -29.29 -30.74
C ASN A 390 27.87 -29.92 -30.13
N ASN A 391 27.75 -30.42 -28.88
CA ASN A 391 28.87 -31.13 -28.23
C ASN A 391 29.24 -32.45 -28.94
N ALA A 392 28.36 -33.08 -29.69
CA ALA A 392 28.63 -34.29 -30.46
C ALA A 392 29.26 -34.01 -31.84
N ARG A 393 29.34 -32.73 -32.24
CA ARG A 393 29.95 -32.26 -33.51
C ARG A 393 31.38 -31.74 -33.33
N GLU A 394 31.82 -31.55 -32.08
CA GLU A 394 33.20 -31.29 -31.67
C GLU A 394 33.96 -32.63 -31.39
#